data_b3bab58d13e387fdb95e5374aed3fb1d
#
_entry.id   b3bab58d13e387fdb95e5374aed3fb1d
#
_cell.length_a   1.000
_cell.length_b   1.000
_cell.length_c   1.000
_cell.angle_alpha   90.00
_cell.angle_beta   90.00
_cell.angle_gamma   90.00
#
_symmetry.space_group_name_H-M   'P 1'
#
loop_
_entity.id
_entity.type
_entity.pdbx_description
1 polymer ?
#
loop_
_entity_poly.entity_id
_entity_poly.type
_entity_poly.pdbx_seq_one_letter_code
_entity_poly.pdbx_strand_id
1 'polypeptide(L)'
;TGSNPASVSISGLPSAYDVNKLYQVTVSVSGGVQGSSGGFSLEVDKGTLSTGMGLMLVKVNNQGNSATHTITGSSYRSWSFEWTAPAAGSGTVSFEVAGLTTNGNSQNSGDRWVTDIVQIPENIPVNNPPSASNILLNPTDAVTTDSLTLSYSYSDPDGDSESGSEIIWYRDSQALPEGSIQGLTVPSGETVKGQEWYATVKPNDGSDYGNLVTSNTLIIENTPPSLTMPSISPSSADEDDDLTV
;
A
#
# COMPACT_ATOMS: atom_id res chain seq x y z
N THR A 1 -6.97 -36.74 44.55
CA THR A 1 -5.84 -35.78 44.31
C THR A 1 -5.92 -35.36 42.84
N GLY A 2 -6.67 -34.30 42.56
CA GLY A 2 -6.74 -33.73 41.20
C GLY A 2 -5.37 -33.23 40.75
N SER A 3 -4.81 -33.88 39.74
CA SER A 3 -3.61 -33.34 39.08
C SER A 3 -4.00 -32.06 38.35
N ASN A 4 -3.56 -30.93 38.86
CA ASN A 4 -3.70 -29.66 38.13
C ASN A 4 -2.88 -29.76 36.82
N PRO A 5 -3.52 -29.69 35.64
CA PRO A 5 -2.76 -29.79 34.37
C PRO A 5 -1.77 -28.63 34.24
N ALA A 6 -0.61 -28.87 33.63
CA ALA A 6 0.29 -27.80 33.22
C ALA A 6 -0.34 -27.04 32.03
N SER A 7 -0.09 -25.75 31.94
CA SER A 7 -0.41 -24.93 30.78
C SER A 7 0.78 -24.09 30.36
N VAL A 8 0.90 -23.84 29.06
CA VAL A 8 1.86 -22.91 28.48
C VAL A 8 1.08 -21.84 27.69
N SER A 9 1.56 -20.63 27.72
CA SER A 9 0.97 -19.51 26.97
C SER A 9 2.07 -18.63 26.39
N ILE A 10 1.79 -18.05 25.24
CA ILE A 10 2.59 -16.99 24.60
C ILE A 10 1.78 -15.71 24.66
N SER A 11 2.37 -14.65 25.17
CA SER A 11 1.76 -13.30 25.20
C SER A 11 2.68 -12.28 24.50
N GLY A 12 2.12 -11.11 24.14
CA GLY A 12 2.83 -10.08 23.41
C GLY A 12 2.81 -10.25 21.88
N LEU A 13 2.26 -11.36 21.37
CA LEU A 13 1.98 -11.53 19.95
C LEU A 13 0.70 -10.77 19.58
N PRO A 14 0.65 -10.09 18.40
CA PRO A 14 -0.56 -9.43 17.90
C PRO A 14 -1.56 -10.45 17.32
N SER A 15 -2.77 -10.02 17.03
CA SER A 15 -3.76 -10.82 16.30
C SER A 15 -3.37 -11.00 14.81
N ALA A 16 -2.65 -10.02 14.23
CA ALA A 16 -1.97 -10.09 12.94
C ALA A 16 -0.66 -9.27 13.06
N TYR A 17 0.42 -9.72 12.45
CA TYR A 17 1.72 -9.04 12.57
C TYR A 17 1.95 -8.04 11.45
N ASP A 18 2.53 -6.89 11.79
CA ASP A 18 3.08 -5.94 10.81
C ASP A 18 4.46 -6.40 10.37
N VAL A 19 4.75 -6.30 9.09
CA VAL A 19 6.01 -6.78 8.49
C VAL A 19 7.24 -6.08 9.08
N ASN A 20 8.32 -6.82 9.28
CA ASN A 20 9.60 -6.33 9.84
C ASN A 20 9.50 -5.67 11.23
N LYS A 21 8.35 -5.76 11.90
CA LYS A 21 8.15 -5.14 13.22
C LYS A 21 8.69 -6.02 14.33
N LEU A 22 9.28 -5.38 15.33
CA LEU A 22 9.77 -6.01 16.56
C LEU A 22 8.62 -6.13 17.58
N TYR A 23 8.44 -7.34 18.11
CA TYR A 23 7.47 -7.64 19.17
C TYR A 23 8.16 -8.17 20.40
N GLN A 24 7.74 -7.71 21.58
CA GLN A 24 8.15 -8.30 22.87
C GLN A 24 7.27 -9.51 23.16
N VAL A 25 7.87 -10.70 23.24
CA VAL A 25 7.16 -11.96 23.43
C VAL A 25 7.50 -12.51 24.80
N THR A 26 6.48 -13.05 25.47
CA THR A 26 6.67 -13.71 26.78
C THR A 26 6.03 -15.07 26.76
N VAL A 27 6.83 -16.10 27.04
CA VAL A 27 6.35 -17.45 27.31
C VAL A 27 6.15 -17.62 28.81
N SER A 28 5.01 -18.15 29.21
CA SER A 28 4.71 -18.44 30.63
C SER A 28 4.16 -19.86 30.78
N VAL A 29 4.60 -20.54 31.83
CA VAL A 29 4.08 -21.86 32.22
C VAL A 29 3.41 -21.77 33.58
N SER A 30 2.28 -22.47 33.74
CA SER A 30 1.52 -22.45 34.98
C SER A 30 0.87 -23.83 35.28
N GLY A 31 0.22 -23.96 36.41
CA GLY A 31 -0.37 -25.23 36.84
C GLY A 31 0.69 -26.31 37.09
N GLY A 32 0.30 -27.57 36.84
CA GLY A 32 1.21 -28.73 36.97
C GLY A 32 1.73 -28.89 38.37
N VAL A 33 3.04 -28.83 38.56
CA VAL A 33 3.74 -28.99 39.82
C VAL A 33 3.81 -27.66 40.57
N GLN A 34 3.64 -27.67 41.89
CA GLN A 34 3.82 -26.47 42.71
C GLN A 34 5.30 -26.07 42.75
N GLY A 35 5.54 -24.75 42.73
CA GLY A 35 6.87 -24.14 42.76
C GLY A 35 7.04 -23.06 41.71
N SER A 36 8.24 -22.48 41.68
CA SER A 36 8.62 -21.42 40.72
C SER A 36 9.46 -21.92 39.56
N SER A 37 9.99 -23.13 39.64
CA SER A 37 10.91 -23.68 38.64
C SER A 37 10.15 -24.23 37.42
N GLY A 38 10.76 -24.03 36.25
CA GLY A 38 10.20 -24.48 35.01
C GLY A 38 11.18 -24.36 33.85
N GLY A 39 10.68 -24.62 32.65
CA GLY A 39 11.44 -24.49 31.42
C GLY A 39 10.53 -24.31 30.23
N PHE A 40 11.11 -23.83 29.14
CA PHE A 40 10.43 -23.77 27.86
C PHE A 40 11.38 -24.06 26.70
N SER A 41 10.81 -24.49 25.60
CA SER A 41 11.41 -24.48 24.27
C SER A 41 10.38 -23.92 23.30
N LEU A 42 10.82 -23.03 22.42
CA LEU A 42 9.96 -22.41 21.42
C LEU A 42 10.69 -22.46 20.08
N GLU A 43 9.96 -22.78 19.03
CA GLU A 43 10.41 -22.67 17.64
C GLU A 43 9.44 -21.75 16.88
N VAL A 44 9.96 -20.98 15.96
CA VAL A 44 9.22 -20.15 15.02
C VAL A 44 9.65 -20.49 13.60
N ASP A 45 8.67 -20.62 12.71
CA ASP A 45 8.94 -21.00 11.31
C ASP A 45 9.41 -19.81 10.46
N LYS A 46 9.11 -18.56 10.87
CA LYS A 46 9.46 -17.34 10.12
C LYS A 46 9.75 -16.18 11.06
N GLY A 47 10.50 -15.18 10.52
CA GLY A 47 11.02 -14.08 11.33
C GLY A 47 12.25 -14.47 12.12
N THR A 48 12.66 -13.64 13.07
CA THR A 48 13.91 -13.83 13.82
C THR A 48 13.72 -13.54 15.30
N LEU A 49 14.12 -14.49 16.14
CA LEU A 49 14.14 -14.34 17.59
C LEU A 49 15.44 -13.68 18.03
N SER A 50 15.37 -12.85 19.07
CA SER A 50 16.51 -12.30 19.80
C SER A 50 16.23 -12.32 21.30
N THR A 51 17.30 -12.32 22.10
CA THR A 51 17.14 -12.35 23.56
C THR A 51 16.64 -11.03 24.13
N GLY A 52 16.86 -9.91 23.40
CA GLY A 52 16.54 -8.58 23.93
C GLY A 52 17.08 -8.37 25.32
N MET A 53 16.26 -7.88 26.23
CA MET A 53 16.61 -7.75 27.65
C MET A 53 16.53 -9.05 28.46
N GLY A 54 16.04 -10.15 27.84
CA GLY A 54 15.96 -11.48 28.46
C GLY A 54 17.27 -12.27 28.52
N LEU A 55 18.39 -11.67 28.21
CA LEU A 55 19.72 -12.29 28.01
C LEU A 55 20.18 -13.23 29.13
N MET A 56 19.78 -12.98 30.38
CA MET A 56 20.14 -13.82 31.53
C MET A 56 19.25 -15.06 31.66
N LEU A 57 18.01 -15.01 31.18
CA LEU A 57 17.00 -16.06 31.39
C LEU A 57 16.71 -16.87 30.13
N VAL A 58 17.02 -16.32 28.95
CA VAL A 58 16.72 -16.89 27.64
C VAL A 58 18.00 -17.00 26.80
N LYS A 59 18.12 -18.05 26.03
CA LYS A 59 19.09 -18.18 24.94
C LYS A 59 18.35 -18.47 23.64
N VAL A 60 18.81 -17.87 22.57
CA VAL A 60 18.35 -18.06 21.20
C VAL A 60 19.45 -18.75 20.41
N ASN A 61 19.09 -19.65 19.48
CA ASN A 61 20.06 -20.32 18.63
C ASN A 61 20.66 -19.34 17.58
N ASN A 62 21.71 -19.75 16.90
CA ASN A 62 22.41 -18.91 15.92
C ASN A 62 21.60 -18.59 14.69
N GLN A 63 20.57 -19.38 14.36
CA GLN A 63 19.63 -19.13 13.25
C GLN A 63 18.51 -18.14 13.63
N GLY A 64 18.32 -17.86 14.94
CA GLY A 64 17.26 -16.98 15.40
C GLY A 64 15.85 -17.57 15.26
N ASN A 65 15.70 -18.88 15.12
CA ASN A 65 14.40 -19.53 14.96
C ASN A 65 13.98 -20.41 16.16
N SER A 66 14.80 -20.50 17.19
CA SER A 66 14.53 -21.28 18.39
C SER A 66 15.02 -20.56 19.64
N ALA A 67 14.21 -20.56 20.68
CA ALA A 67 14.51 -19.96 21.99
C ALA A 67 14.24 -20.96 23.11
N THR A 68 15.06 -20.93 24.17
CA THR A 68 14.84 -21.72 25.38
C THR A 68 15.41 -20.99 26.60
N HIS A 69 15.03 -21.45 27.81
CA HIS A 69 15.56 -20.92 29.06
C HIS A 69 17.06 -21.25 29.26
N THR A 70 17.76 -20.39 29.99
CA THR A 70 19.13 -20.66 30.50
C THR A 70 19.08 -21.46 31.79
N ILE A 71 20.23 -21.85 32.33
CA ILE A 71 20.32 -22.47 33.67
C ILE A 71 19.70 -21.54 34.74
N THR A 72 20.00 -20.24 34.71
CA THR A 72 19.40 -19.26 35.61
C THR A 72 17.88 -19.16 35.35
N GLY A 73 17.48 -19.21 34.08
CA GLY A 73 16.06 -19.17 33.67
C GLY A 73 15.23 -20.33 34.18
N SER A 74 15.83 -21.50 34.50
CA SER A 74 15.13 -22.66 35.03
C SER A 74 14.49 -22.46 36.41
N SER A 75 14.85 -21.43 37.13
CA SER A 75 14.25 -21.01 38.42
C SER A 75 12.96 -20.18 38.24
N TYR A 76 12.53 -19.93 37.03
CA TYR A 76 11.39 -19.09 36.68
C TYR A 76 10.35 -19.87 35.88
N ARG A 77 9.17 -19.28 35.70
CA ARG A 77 8.07 -19.78 34.90
C ARG A 77 7.55 -18.78 33.86
N SER A 78 8.31 -17.72 33.65
CA SER A 78 8.02 -16.72 32.64
C SER A 78 9.33 -16.16 32.07
N TRP A 79 9.40 -16.04 30.76
CA TRP A 79 10.60 -15.65 30.01
C TRP A 79 10.21 -14.72 28.88
N SER A 80 10.86 -13.55 28.82
CA SER A 80 10.64 -12.55 27.79
C SER A 80 11.83 -12.49 26.83
N PHE A 81 11.54 -12.33 25.56
CA PHE A 81 12.49 -12.19 24.46
C PHE A 81 11.81 -11.41 23.32
N GLU A 82 12.52 -11.22 22.23
CA GLU A 82 12.02 -10.44 21.10
C GLU A 82 11.84 -11.33 19.88
N TRP A 83 10.83 -10.99 19.09
CA TRP A 83 10.61 -11.53 17.76
C TRP A 83 10.47 -10.41 16.75
N THR A 84 11.32 -10.41 15.71
CA THR A 84 11.16 -9.55 14.54
C THR A 84 10.37 -10.32 13.50
N ALA A 85 9.22 -9.75 13.13
CA ALA A 85 8.35 -10.36 12.12
C ALA A 85 9.05 -10.42 10.74
N PRO A 86 8.66 -11.37 9.87
CA PRO A 86 9.26 -11.51 8.55
C PRO A 86 8.83 -10.39 7.60
N ALA A 87 9.41 -10.37 6.39
CA ALA A 87 9.08 -9.45 5.31
C ALA A 87 7.66 -9.72 4.74
N ALA A 88 7.15 -8.76 3.99
CA ALA A 88 5.86 -8.84 3.30
C ALA A 88 5.75 -10.09 2.41
N GLY A 89 4.54 -10.64 2.34
CA GLY A 89 4.25 -11.84 1.55
C GLY A 89 4.68 -13.15 2.21
N SER A 90 5.12 -13.10 3.48
CA SER A 90 5.48 -14.32 4.22
C SER A 90 4.27 -15.12 4.70
N GLY A 91 3.10 -14.49 4.80
CA GLY A 91 1.85 -15.12 5.24
C GLY A 91 1.85 -15.50 6.71
N THR A 92 1.10 -16.52 7.10
CA THR A 92 0.96 -16.95 8.50
C THR A 92 2.28 -17.46 9.07
N VAL A 93 2.60 -17.01 10.29
CA VAL A 93 3.74 -17.47 11.11
C VAL A 93 3.22 -18.42 12.19
N SER A 94 3.94 -19.53 12.42
CA SER A 94 3.65 -20.52 13.45
C SER A 94 4.71 -20.52 14.54
N PHE A 95 4.25 -20.42 15.79
CA PHE A 95 5.06 -20.58 16.99
C PHE A 95 4.70 -21.90 17.64
N GLU A 96 5.65 -22.83 17.75
CA GLU A 96 5.49 -24.08 18.47
C GLU A 96 6.20 -23.96 19.81
N VAL A 97 5.48 -24.16 20.90
CA VAL A 97 6.02 -24.01 22.24
C VAL A 97 5.80 -25.24 23.11
N ALA A 98 6.84 -25.64 23.82
CA ALA A 98 6.75 -26.61 24.91
C ALA A 98 7.06 -25.93 26.25
N GLY A 99 6.26 -26.17 27.22
CA GLY A 99 6.41 -25.68 28.59
C GLY A 99 6.56 -26.82 29.59
N LEU A 100 7.41 -26.63 30.61
CA LEU A 100 7.69 -27.59 31.68
C LEU A 100 7.51 -26.92 33.05
N THR A 101 6.79 -27.59 33.95
CA THR A 101 6.80 -27.24 35.38
C THR A 101 7.50 -28.34 36.14
N THR A 102 8.47 -27.99 37.00
CA THR A 102 9.32 -28.96 37.71
C THR A 102 9.15 -28.86 39.21
N ASN A 103 9.37 -29.98 39.90
CA ASN A 103 9.36 -30.06 41.38
C ASN A 103 10.75 -29.75 42.00
N GLY A 104 11.77 -29.47 41.18
CA GLY A 104 13.12 -29.08 41.62
C GLY A 104 13.96 -30.20 42.26
N ASN A 105 13.53 -31.46 42.13
CA ASN A 105 14.24 -32.60 42.73
C ASN A 105 15.40 -33.13 41.88
N SER A 106 15.72 -32.51 40.76
CA SER A 106 16.75 -32.92 39.79
C SER A 106 16.51 -34.29 39.14
N GLN A 107 15.29 -34.79 39.23
CA GLN A 107 14.82 -36.06 38.61
C GLN A 107 13.69 -35.71 37.59
N ASN A 108 13.53 -36.57 36.58
CA ASN A 108 12.46 -36.43 35.59
C ASN A 108 11.08 -36.87 36.13
N SER A 109 11.06 -37.41 37.36
CA SER A 109 9.82 -37.91 37.96
C SER A 109 9.05 -36.80 38.69
N GLY A 110 7.73 -36.77 38.42
CA GLY A 110 6.85 -35.80 39.03
C GLY A 110 6.68 -34.50 38.27
N ASP A 111 7.49 -34.24 37.27
CA ASP A 111 7.39 -33.04 36.40
C ASP A 111 6.17 -33.14 35.45
N ARG A 112 5.75 -31.99 34.93
CA ARG A 112 4.64 -31.88 33.98
C ARG A 112 5.05 -30.99 32.83
N TRP A 113 4.78 -31.46 31.61
CA TRP A 113 5.05 -30.73 30.38
C TRP A 113 3.75 -30.58 29.55
N VAL A 114 3.73 -29.63 28.66
CA VAL A 114 2.62 -29.27 27.78
C VAL A 114 3.17 -28.60 26.53
N THR A 115 2.47 -28.74 25.42
CA THR A 115 2.79 -28.04 24.16
C THR A 115 1.60 -27.23 23.70
N ASP A 116 1.86 -26.20 22.94
CA ASP A 116 0.86 -25.39 22.26
C ASP A 116 1.42 -24.86 20.94
N ILE A 117 0.53 -24.49 20.02
CA ILE A 117 0.84 -23.88 18.73
C ILE A 117 0.03 -22.61 18.58
N VAL A 118 0.70 -21.50 18.33
CA VAL A 118 0.07 -20.19 18.07
C VAL A 118 0.37 -19.78 16.65
N GLN A 119 -0.67 -19.45 15.89
CA GLN A 119 -0.55 -18.98 14.51
C GLN A 119 -0.96 -17.52 14.41
N ILE A 120 -0.12 -16.70 13.78
CA ILE A 120 -0.32 -15.27 13.60
C ILE A 120 -0.31 -14.97 12.10
N PRO A 121 -1.42 -14.50 11.51
CA PRO A 121 -1.44 -14.10 10.11
C PRO A 121 -0.68 -12.78 9.90
N GLU A 122 -0.26 -12.57 8.67
CA GLU A 122 0.27 -11.28 8.23
C GLU A 122 -0.84 -10.23 8.21
N ASN A 123 -0.56 -9.03 8.70
CA ASN A 123 -1.43 -7.88 8.54
C ASN A 123 -1.23 -7.33 7.12
N ILE A 124 -2.13 -7.71 6.22
CA ILE A 124 -2.14 -7.22 4.84
C ILE A 124 -3.04 -5.99 4.80
N PRO A 125 -2.51 -4.78 4.55
CA PRO A 125 -3.34 -3.59 4.37
C PRO A 125 -4.37 -3.82 3.26
N VAL A 126 -5.59 -3.38 3.48
CA VAL A 126 -6.63 -3.40 2.45
C VAL A 126 -6.40 -2.20 1.55
N ASN A 127 -6.26 -2.46 0.25
CA ASN A 127 -6.19 -1.40 -0.75
C ASN A 127 -7.55 -0.69 -0.90
N ASN A 128 -7.55 0.63 -0.91
CA ASN A 128 -8.71 1.46 -1.18
C ASN A 128 -8.55 2.10 -2.56
N PRO A 129 -9.55 1.99 -3.46
CA PRO A 129 -9.42 2.52 -4.80
C PRO A 129 -9.21 4.04 -4.83
N PRO A 130 -8.46 4.57 -5.81
CA PRO A 130 -8.21 5.98 -5.98
C PRO A 130 -9.44 6.76 -6.47
N SER A 131 -9.34 8.09 -6.46
CA SER A 131 -10.34 9.00 -7.01
C SER A 131 -9.70 10.04 -7.91
N ALA A 132 -10.46 10.50 -8.92
CA ALA A 132 -10.11 11.66 -9.72
C ALA A 132 -11.14 12.77 -9.50
N SER A 133 -10.68 14.02 -9.43
CA SER A 133 -11.50 15.22 -9.21
C SER A 133 -10.99 16.40 -10.05
N ASN A 134 -11.72 17.51 -10.05
CA ASN A 134 -11.36 18.73 -10.80
C ASN A 134 -11.07 18.47 -12.28
N ILE A 135 -11.85 17.59 -12.88
CA ILE A 135 -11.65 17.18 -14.28
C ILE A 135 -12.14 18.30 -15.19
N LEU A 136 -11.22 18.84 -15.96
CA LEU A 136 -11.50 19.99 -16.82
C LEU A 136 -10.82 19.83 -18.17
N LEU A 137 -11.58 20.06 -19.22
CA LEU A 137 -11.10 20.19 -20.60
C LEU A 137 -11.01 21.67 -20.95
N ASN A 138 -9.83 22.11 -21.38
CA ASN A 138 -9.50 23.51 -21.70
C ASN A 138 -8.96 23.67 -23.13
N PRO A 139 -9.08 24.88 -23.72
CA PRO A 139 -9.81 26.06 -23.23
C PRO A 139 -11.32 25.82 -23.30
N THR A 140 -12.11 26.46 -22.41
CA THR A 140 -13.57 26.30 -22.35
C THR A 140 -14.30 26.93 -23.54
N ASP A 141 -13.67 27.83 -24.23
CA ASP A 141 -14.08 28.55 -25.43
C ASP A 141 -13.20 28.19 -26.65
N ALA A 142 -12.95 26.88 -26.81
CA ALA A 142 -12.05 26.36 -27.82
C ALA A 142 -12.47 26.71 -29.24
N VAL A 143 -11.51 27.18 -30.06
CA VAL A 143 -11.66 27.43 -31.50
C VAL A 143 -10.83 26.46 -32.32
N THR A 144 -11.03 26.42 -33.64
CA THR A 144 -10.39 25.45 -34.56
C THR A 144 -8.86 25.45 -34.56
N THR A 145 -8.22 26.46 -33.97
CA THR A 145 -6.75 26.54 -33.85
C THR A 145 -6.23 26.09 -32.50
N ASP A 146 -7.13 25.78 -31.55
CA ASP A 146 -6.73 25.41 -30.19
C ASP A 146 -6.53 23.90 -30.04
N SER A 147 -5.52 23.53 -29.30
CA SER A 147 -5.38 22.19 -28.76
C SER A 147 -6.21 22.06 -27.48
N LEU A 148 -6.91 20.93 -27.27
CA LEU A 148 -7.67 20.67 -26.08
C LEU A 148 -6.80 19.93 -25.06
N THR A 149 -6.75 20.43 -23.81
CA THR A 149 -5.97 19.81 -22.75
C THR A 149 -6.88 19.38 -21.60
N LEU A 150 -6.84 18.09 -21.29
CA LEU A 150 -7.49 17.51 -20.11
C LEU A 150 -6.61 17.70 -18.88
N SER A 151 -7.19 18.16 -17.80
CA SER A 151 -6.56 18.22 -16.47
C SER A 151 -7.46 17.58 -15.42
N TYR A 152 -6.87 16.95 -14.43
CA TYR A 152 -7.59 16.41 -13.27
C TYR A 152 -6.63 16.30 -12.07
N SER A 153 -7.20 16.10 -10.88
CA SER A 153 -6.47 15.83 -9.65
C SER A 153 -6.70 14.38 -9.23
N TYR A 154 -5.61 13.61 -9.13
CA TYR A 154 -5.62 12.26 -8.58
C TYR A 154 -5.48 12.31 -7.06
N SER A 155 -6.14 11.40 -6.35
CA SER A 155 -5.99 11.20 -4.90
C SER A 155 -6.28 9.75 -4.54
N ASP A 156 -5.42 9.21 -3.69
CA ASP A 156 -5.54 7.86 -3.17
C ASP A 156 -5.59 7.88 -1.63
N PRO A 157 -6.52 7.12 -0.99
CA PRO A 157 -6.63 7.07 0.48
C PRO A 157 -5.44 6.42 1.18
N ASP A 158 -4.73 5.51 0.51
CA ASP A 158 -3.58 4.78 1.05
C ASP A 158 -2.25 5.48 0.70
N GLY A 159 -2.31 6.50 -0.16
CA GLY A 159 -1.17 7.28 -0.61
C GLY A 159 -0.43 6.65 -1.78
N ASP A 160 -1.05 5.70 -2.47
CA ASP A 160 -0.48 5.06 -3.64
C ASP A 160 -0.43 6.00 -4.85
N SER A 161 0.59 5.83 -5.67
CA SER A 161 0.79 6.66 -6.84
C SER A 161 -0.09 6.21 -8.00
N GLU A 162 -0.56 7.18 -8.79
CA GLU A 162 -1.31 6.89 -10.02
C GLU A 162 -0.51 5.98 -10.96
N SER A 163 -1.15 4.90 -11.43
CA SER A 163 -0.52 3.91 -12.30
C SER A 163 -1.58 3.19 -13.15
N GLY A 164 -1.56 3.42 -14.48
CA GLY A 164 -2.45 2.71 -15.40
C GLY A 164 -3.88 3.24 -15.47
N SER A 165 -4.11 4.52 -15.14
CA SER A 165 -5.40 5.17 -15.34
C SER A 165 -5.84 5.12 -16.80
N GLU A 166 -7.12 4.88 -17.02
CA GLU A 166 -7.73 4.85 -18.36
C GLU A 166 -8.31 6.20 -18.71
N ILE A 167 -7.93 6.76 -19.88
CA ILE A 167 -8.47 7.99 -20.42
C ILE A 167 -9.11 7.67 -21.78
N ILE A 168 -10.41 7.97 -21.89
CA ILE A 168 -11.14 7.79 -23.15
C ILE A 168 -11.64 9.16 -23.62
N TRP A 169 -11.28 9.50 -24.86
CA TRP A 169 -11.73 10.69 -25.54
C TRP A 169 -13.00 10.42 -26.35
N TYR A 170 -13.89 11.38 -26.33
CA TYR A 170 -15.17 11.34 -27.07
C TYR A 170 -15.26 12.52 -28.00
N ARG A 171 -15.73 12.24 -29.21
CA ARG A 171 -16.05 13.22 -30.24
C ARG A 171 -17.46 12.94 -30.75
N ASP A 172 -18.35 13.95 -30.72
CA ASP A 172 -19.75 13.85 -31.13
C ASP A 172 -20.47 12.66 -30.47
N SER A 173 -20.25 12.51 -29.14
CA SER A 173 -20.75 11.41 -28.29
C SER A 173 -20.24 10.02 -28.65
N GLN A 174 -19.27 9.89 -29.57
CA GLN A 174 -18.64 8.61 -29.93
C GLN A 174 -17.26 8.50 -29.29
N ALA A 175 -17.00 7.38 -28.57
CA ALA A 175 -15.66 7.07 -28.05
C ALA A 175 -14.66 6.92 -29.21
N LEU A 176 -13.54 7.58 -29.10
CA LEU A 176 -12.43 7.36 -30.05
C LEU A 176 -11.73 6.02 -29.74
N PRO A 177 -11.19 5.34 -30.76
CA PRO A 177 -10.40 4.15 -30.54
C PRO A 177 -9.22 4.42 -29.57
N GLU A 178 -8.89 3.43 -28.77
CA GLU A 178 -7.75 3.50 -27.86
C GLU A 178 -6.47 3.90 -28.60
N GLY A 179 -5.69 4.83 -28.00
CA GLY A 179 -4.45 5.31 -28.60
C GLY A 179 -4.61 6.32 -29.74
N SER A 180 -5.85 6.68 -30.13
CA SER A 180 -6.08 7.73 -31.13
C SER A 180 -5.53 9.08 -30.69
N ILE A 181 -5.67 9.39 -29.42
CA ILE A 181 -5.10 10.60 -28.77
C ILE A 181 -4.06 10.12 -27.76
N GLN A 182 -2.85 10.65 -27.87
CA GLN A 182 -1.75 10.34 -26.97
C GLN A 182 -1.75 11.27 -25.76
N GLY A 183 -1.95 10.70 -24.55
CA GLY A 183 -1.92 11.44 -23.31
C GLY A 183 -3.13 12.38 -23.11
N LEU A 184 -2.88 13.55 -22.55
CA LEU A 184 -3.91 14.50 -22.08
C LEU A 184 -4.25 15.61 -23.06
N THR A 185 -3.77 15.56 -24.30
CA THR A 185 -3.92 16.67 -25.25
C THR A 185 -4.41 16.18 -26.61
N VAL A 186 -5.51 16.79 -27.08
CA VAL A 186 -5.98 16.66 -28.47
C VAL A 186 -5.35 17.80 -29.28
N PRO A 187 -4.51 17.52 -30.29
CA PRO A 187 -3.95 18.55 -31.17
C PRO A 187 -5.04 19.28 -31.95
N SER A 188 -4.82 20.57 -32.24
CA SER A 188 -5.78 21.39 -33.02
C SER A 188 -6.09 20.82 -34.41
N GLY A 189 -5.18 20.03 -35.00
CA GLY A 189 -5.40 19.36 -36.29
C GLY A 189 -6.42 18.23 -36.25
N GLU A 190 -6.81 17.76 -35.08
CA GLU A 190 -7.85 16.72 -34.87
C GLU A 190 -9.24 17.29 -34.64
N THR A 191 -9.36 18.62 -34.47
CA THR A 191 -10.61 19.30 -34.16
C THR A 191 -11.18 20.01 -35.39
N VAL A 192 -12.50 19.99 -35.51
CA VAL A 192 -13.24 20.69 -36.58
C VAL A 192 -14.38 21.49 -35.96
N LYS A 193 -14.67 22.66 -36.50
CA LYS A 193 -15.78 23.51 -36.09
C LYS A 193 -17.08 22.72 -35.92
N GLY A 194 -17.74 22.92 -34.82
CA GLY A 194 -19.05 22.33 -34.48
C GLY A 194 -18.96 20.94 -33.83
N GLN A 195 -17.78 20.33 -33.74
CA GLN A 195 -17.59 19.09 -33.01
C GLN A 195 -17.77 19.29 -31.51
N GLU A 196 -18.36 18.30 -30.87
CA GLU A 196 -18.48 18.19 -29.42
C GLU A 196 -17.38 17.28 -28.87
N TRP A 197 -16.63 17.75 -27.87
CA TRP A 197 -15.54 17.01 -27.26
C TRP A 197 -15.68 16.93 -25.75
N TYR A 198 -15.41 15.74 -25.18
CA TYR A 198 -15.22 15.51 -23.76
C TYR A 198 -14.32 14.29 -23.54
N ALA A 199 -13.87 14.08 -22.32
CA ALA A 199 -13.10 12.93 -21.94
C ALA A 199 -13.62 12.30 -20.64
N THR A 200 -13.36 11.00 -20.46
CA THR A 200 -13.56 10.31 -19.20
C THR A 200 -12.22 9.85 -18.66
N VAL A 201 -12.09 9.84 -17.33
CA VAL A 201 -10.94 9.34 -16.61
C VAL A 201 -11.41 8.28 -15.62
N LYS A 202 -10.78 7.12 -15.65
CA LYS A 202 -10.94 6.07 -14.64
C LYS A 202 -9.59 5.89 -13.96
N PRO A 203 -9.39 6.49 -12.76
CA PRO A 203 -8.11 6.50 -12.09
C PRO A 203 -7.74 5.08 -11.62
N ASN A 204 -6.45 4.77 -11.55
CA ASN A 204 -5.92 3.49 -11.10
C ASN A 204 -4.65 3.72 -10.27
N ASP A 205 -4.47 2.96 -9.17
CA ASP A 205 -3.31 2.98 -8.28
C ASP A 205 -2.28 1.88 -8.59
N GLY A 206 -2.56 1.07 -9.63
CA GLY A 206 -1.76 -0.10 -9.98
C GLY A 206 -2.32 -1.41 -9.43
N SER A 207 -3.32 -1.35 -8.55
CA SER A 207 -4.03 -2.49 -7.95
C SER A 207 -5.51 -2.46 -8.28
N ASP A 208 -6.18 -1.33 -8.05
CA ASP A 208 -7.61 -1.16 -8.23
C ASP A 208 -7.95 0.10 -9.04
N TYR A 209 -9.10 0.05 -9.70
CA TYR A 209 -9.68 1.19 -10.38
C TYR A 209 -10.66 1.95 -9.50
N GLY A 210 -10.53 3.28 -9.48
CA GLY A 210 -11.54 4.16 -8.93
C GLY A 210 -12.76 4.34 -9.85
N ASN A 211 -13.67 5.22 -9.43
CA ASN A 211 -14.87 5.53 -10.20
C ASN A 211 -14.53 6.31 -11.48
N LEU A 212 -15.25 5.98 -12.56
CA LEU A 212 -15.19 6.75 -13.80
C LEU A 212 -15.75 8.15 -13.58
N VAL A 213 -15.03 9.16 -14.06
CA VAL A 213 -15.43 10.57 -14.00
C VAL A 213 -15.32 11.20 -15.38
N THR A 214 -16.15 12.20 -15.65
CA THR A 214 -16.29 12.84 -16.96
C THR A 214 -15.94 14.32 -16.87
N SER A 215 -15.25 14.86 -17.88
CA SER A 215 -14.94 16.30 -18.00
C SER A 215 -16.19 17.11 -18.37
N ASN A 216 -16.03 18.46 -18.37
CA ASN A 216 -16.95 19.31 -19.12
C ASN A 216 -16.94 18.94 -20.61
N THR A 217 -18.03 19.27 -21.28
CA THR A 217 -18.15 19.17 -22.74
C THR A 217 -17.80 20.50 -23.39
N LEU A 218 -17.03 20.49 -24.48
CA LEU A 218 -16.68 21.63 -25.31
C LEU A 218 -17.29 21.49 -26.68
N ILE A 219 -17.70 22.61 -27.28
CA ILE A 219 -18.03 22.72 -28.72
C ILE A 219 -16.97 23.58 -29.37
N ILE A 220 -16.39 23.08 -30.47
CA ILE A 220 -15.33 23.79 -31.19
C ILE A 220 -15.95 24.94 -31.99
N GLU A 221 -15.58 26.15 -31.60
CA GLU A 221 -16.03 27.37 -32.26
C GLU A 221 -15.17 27.70 -33.49
N ASN A 222 -15.60 28.69 -34.29
CA ASN A 222 -14.82 29.17 -35.43
C ASN A 222 -13.71 30.09 -34.95
N THR A 223 -12.51 29.90 -35.48
CA THR A 223 -11.43 30.91 -35.31
C THR A 223 -11.82 32.21 -35.99
N PRO A 224 -11.88 33.35 -35.30
CA PRO A 224 -12.16 34.64 -35.93
C PRO A 224 -11.11 34.98 -37.01
N PRO A 225 -11.52 35.60 -38.12
CA PRO A 225 -10.57 36.06 -39.11
C PRO A 225 -9.62 37.12 -38.53
N SER A 226 -8.34 36.98 -38.80
CA SER A 226 -7.35 38.01 -38.47
C SER A 226 -7.14 38.92 -39.68
N LEU A 227 -7.19 40.24 -39.48
CA LEU A 227 -6.81 41.20 -40.46
C LEU A 227 -5.37 41.69 -40.14
N THR A 228 -4.48 41.55 -41.08
CA THR A 228 -3.26 42.33 -41.05
C THR A 228 -3.59 43.79 -41.42
N MET A 229 -3.03 44.74 -40.71
CA MET A 229 -3.22 46.15 -41.08
C MET A 229 -2.84 46.34 -42.55
N PRO A 230 -3.75 46.82 -43.41
CA PRO A 230 -3.38 47.07 -44.78
C PRO A 230 -2.35 48.19 -44.83
N SER A 231 -1.34 48.01 -45.62
CA SER A 231 -0.36 49.09 -45.90
C SER A 231 -0.68 49.66 -47.27
N ILE A 232 -0.77 50.95 -47.34
CA ILE A 232 -0.91 51.66 -48.62
C ILE A 232 0.48 51.91 -49.19
N SER A 233 0.68 51.55 -50.43
CA SER A 233 1.92 51.80 -51.13
C SER A 233 1.65 52.65 -52.38
N PRO A 234 2.47 53.67 -52.61
CA PRO A 234 3.60 54.14 -51.80
C PRO A 234 3.14 54.81 -50.48
N SER A 235 3.99 54.77 -49.45
CA SER A 235 3.69 55.36 -48.12
C SER A 235 3.61 56.91 -48.15
N SER A 236 4.14 57.48 -49.20
CA SER A 236 4.00 58.91 -49.55
C SER A 236 3.64 58.94 -51.03
N ALA A 237 2.41 59.31 -51.35
CA ALA A 237 1.90 59.37 -52.70
C ALA A 237 1.78 60.78 -53.18
N ASP A 238 2.06 61.04 -54.50
CA ASP A 238 1.71 62.26 -55.19
C ASP A 238 0.58 62.00 -56.22
N GLU A 239 0.31 63.00 -57.05
CA GLU A 239 -0.84 62.92 -57.95
C GLU A 239 -0.67 61.92 -59.10
N ASP A 240 0.56 61.43 -59.32
CA ASP A 240 0.85 60.48 -60.37
C ASP A 240 1.00 59.05 -59.86
N ASP A 241 0.86 58.78 -58.53
CA ASP A 241 0.96 57.45 -57.91
C ASP A 241 -0.33 56.68 -57.94
N ASP A 242 -0.24 55.44 -58.38
CA ASP A 242 -1.30 54.42 -58.19
C ASP A 242 -1.21 53.77 -56.80
N LEU A 243 -2.20 53.98 -55.95
CA LEU A 243 -2.24 53.38 -54.62
C LEU A 243 -2.70 51.92 -54.67
N THR A 244 -1.95 51.08 -54.08
CA THR A 244 -2.27 49.65 -53.89
C THR A 244 -2.39 49.28 -52.40
N VAL A 245 -3.32 48.35 -52.08
CA VAL A 245 -3.53 47.80 -50.73
C VAL A 245 -3.09 46.35 -50.68
#